data_33f53eac426b9b7e887833c8712b57d9
#
_entry.id   33f53eac426b9b7e887833c8712b57d9
#
_cell.length_a   1.000
_cell.length_b   1.000
_cell.length_c   1.000
_cell.angle_alpha   90.00
_cell.angle_beta   90.00
_cell.angle_gamma   90.00
#
_symmetry.space_group_name_H-M   'P 1'
#
loop_
_entity.id
_entity.type
_entity.pdbx_description
1 polymer ?
#
loop_
_entity_poly.entity_id
_entity_poly.type
_entity_poly.pdbx_seq_one_letter_code
_entity_poly.pdbx_strand_id
1 'polypeptide(L)' 'MAKIYYNLIKAGKKDIDDVPLRWREEVKKMLEGEENEDN' A
#
# COMPACT_ATOMS: atom_id res chain seq x y z
N MET A 1 1.34 -9.81 3.84
CA MET A 1 2.43 -9.16 3.29
C MET A 1 2.12 -7.91 2.58
N ALA A 2 1.22 -7.16 3.15
CA ALA A 2 0.81 -5.89 2.58
C ALA A 2 1.96 -4.91 2.48
N LYS A 3 2.93 -5.02 3.37
CA LYS A 3 4.02 -4.09 3.36
C LYS A 3 4.86 -4.19 2.09
N ILE A 4 5.00 -5.39 1.56
CA ILE A 4 5.76 -5.58 0.34
C ILE A 4 5.06 -4.85 -0.79
N TYR A 5 3.75 -5.00 -0.89
CA TYR A 5 3.00 -4.32 -1.92
C TYR A 5 3.05 -2.80 -1.73
N TYR A 6 2.98 -2.38 -0.49
CA TYR A 6 3.04 -0.97 -0.17
C TYR A 6 4.36 -0.39 -0.69
N ASN A 7 5.46 -1.07 -0.42
CA ASN A 7 6.75 -0.59 -0.89
C ASN A 7 6.83 -0.57 -2.41
N LEU A 8 6.29 -1.57 -3.06
CA LEU A 8 6.32 -1.63 -4.51
C LEU A 8 5.51 -0.50 -5.12
N ILE A 9 4.39 -0.17 -4.50
CA ILE A 9 3.56 0.91 -4.99
C ILE A 9 4.27 2.24 -4.80
N LYS A 10 4.90 2.42 -3.66
CA LYS A 10 5.61 3.66 -3.40
C LYS A 10 6.79 3.83 -4.37
N ALA A 11 7.38 2.72 -4.77
CA ALA A 11 8.49 2.77 -5.70
C ALA A 11 8.03 2.90 -7.15
N GLY A 12 6.73 2.83 -7.37
CA GLY A 12 6.21 2.94 -8.72
C GLY A 12 6.32 1.68 -9.52
N LYS A 13 6.60 0.55 -8.89
CA LYS A 13 6.74 -0.69 -9.60
C LYS A 13 5.45 -1.46 -9.74
N LYS A 14 4.46 -1.16 -8.90
CA LYS A 14 3.17 -1.77 -9.00
C LYS A 14 2.10 -0.77 -8.63
N ASP A 15 0.87 -1.08 -9.02
CA ASP A 15 -0.24 -0.21 -8.70
C ASP A 15 -1.16 -0.93 -7.74
N ILE A 16 -2.04 -0.19 -7.11
CA ILE A 16 -2.98 -0.76 -6.17
C ILE A 16 -3.84 -1.81 -6.87
N ASP A 17 -4.08 -1.65 -8.16
CA ASP A 17 -4.87 -2.61 -8.91
C ASP A 17 -4.14 -3.93 -9.09
N ASP A 18 -2.83 -3.92 -8.95
CA ASP A 18 -2.05 -5.13 -9.07
C ASP A 18 -2.07 -5.92 -7.78
N VAL A 19 -2.54 -5.33 -6.71
CA VAL A 19 -2.58 -5.99 -5.42
C VAL A 19 -3.83 -6.84 -5.33
N PRO A 20 -3.74 -8.09 -4.87
CA PRO A 20 -4.94 -8.91 -4.70
C PRO A 20 -5.95 -8.19 -3.84
N LEU A 21 -7.20 -8.45 -4.12
CA LEU A 21 -8.26 -7.75 -3.42
C LEU A 21 -8.14 -7.88 -1.92
N ARG A 22 -7.73 -9.03 -1.43
CA ARG A 22 -7.66 -9.25 -0.01
C ARG A 22 -6.59 -8.36 0.64
N TRP A 23 -5.54 -7.99 -0.11
CA TRP A 23 -4.50 -7.17 0.45
C TRP A 23 -4.69 -5.70 0.08
N ARG A 24 -5.53 -5.44 -0.89
CA ARG A 24 -5.69 -4.10 -1.42
C ARG A 24 -6.15 -3.12 -0.34
N GLU A 25 -7.10 -3.53 0.46
CA GLU A 25 -7.61 -2.67 1.48
C GLU A 25 -6.56 -2.35 2.53
N GLU A 26 -5.75 -3.34 2.86
CA GLU A 26 -4.72 -3.14 3.82
C GLU A 26 -3.67 -2.19 3.30
N VAL A 27 -3.25 -2.36 2.06
CA VAL A 27 -2.28 -1.49 1.46
C VAL A 27 -2.83 -0.08 1.36
N LYS A 28 -4.12 0.03 1.02
CA LYS A 28 -4.73 1.31 0.91
C LYS A 28 -4.73 2.02 2.24
N LYS A 29 -4.98 1.30 3.31
CA LYS A 29 -4.95 1.88 4.62
C LYS A 29 -3.55 2.33 4.98
N MET A 30 -2.55 1.58 4.60
CA MET A 30 -1.18 1.95 4.86
C MET A 30 -0.81 3.22 4.12
N LEU A 31 -1.29 3.34 2.89
CA LEU A 31 -1.00 4.53 2.12
C LEU A 31 -1.68 5.76 2.71
N GLU A 32 -2.88 5.58 3.21
CA GLU A 32 -3.59 6.69 3.80
C GLU A 32 -3.03 7.02 5.17
N GLY A 33 -2.65 5.98 5.91
CA GLY A 33 -2.16 6.18 7.24
C GLY A 33 -0.78 6.76 7.26
N GLU A 34 -0.08 6.63 6.15
CA GLU A 34 1.25 7.14 6.08
C GLU A 34 1.31 8.62 6.41
N GLU A 35 0.32 9.37 6.02
CA GLU A 35 0.30 10.75 6.32
C GLU A 35 0.10 11.01 7.77
N ASN A 36 -0.68 10.19 8.43
CA ASN A 36 -0.91 10.36 9.83
C ASN A 36 0.25 9.96 10.65
N GLU A 37 0.99 8.98 10.16
CA GLU A 37 2.07 8.50 10.88
C GLU A 37 3.15 9.45 11.02
N ASP A 38 3.24 10.34 10.14
CA ASP A 38 4.22 11.27 10.15
C ASP A 38 4.19 12.16 11.27
N ASN A 39 3.18 12.19 12.00
CA ASN A 39 3.11 13.06 13.11
C ASN A 39 3.88 12.71 14.24
#